data_e2076fbf9c39fee8e5a67527c5987c1d
#
_entry.id   e2076fbf9c39fee8e5a67527c5987c1d
#
_cell.length_a   1.000
_cell.length_b   1.000
_cell.length_c   1.000
_cell.angle_alpha   90.00
_cell.angle_beta   90.00
_cell.angle_gamma   90.00
#
_symmetry.space_group_name_H-M   'P 1'
#
loop_
_entity.id
_entity.type
_entity.pdbx_description
1 polymer ?
#
loop_
_entity_poly.entity_id
_entity_poly.type
_entity_poly.pdbx_seq_one_letter_code
_entity_poly.pdbx_strand_id
1 'polypeptide(L)'
;MERPGFDPHISAAKGFCIIAVVTFHSVPPQFLQNILEFLPLSIFLLISGMFLKDDHLLHPGRFVIGRFRRLWVPYALFMFICLFGHNMLANIHLYSDHYTAEQIRQRVFSVLTMQERDNLLGCFWFLKELLYATMFSFVAIKLSQFLLGDAYHPAVMLPVALLVLIVATNFYSIPYLTQITTLYPKTLLATAIYLCGYVFAHTRWRSLSNWVTVAVLVALSCWASWGYDDNFNTTWWNLPRFFFTTMITSFAVIYFCQMLRGKALSALSYIGRYAMPILLLQFFAFRLVDVLKIAVYDIPVGRLADFPIIADNNQYFWIIYTIVGLALPIMAANVYERAKCGIKQRFAPISKNVTL
;
A
#
# COMPACT_ATOMS: atom_id res chain seq x y z
N MET A 1 -7.76 -9.95 -23.42
CA MET A 1 -6.36 -9.68 -23.80
C MET A 1 -5.58 -9.37 -22.53
N GLU A 2 -4.64 -10.21 -22.18
CA GLU A 2 -3.73 -9.96 -21.06
C GLU A 2 -2.76 -8.84 -21.42
N ARG A 3 -2.57 -7.90 -20.50
CA ARG A 3 -1.62 -6.79 -20.73
C ARG A 3 -0.19 -7.35 -20.74
N PRO A 4 0.69 -6.95 -21.65
CA PRO A 4 2.09 -7.39 -21.65
C PRO A 4 2.73 -7.12 -20.28
N GLY A 5 3.31 -8.16 -19.65
CA GLY A 5 3.93 -8.10 -18.33
C GLY A 5 2.99 -8.32 -17.14
N PHE A 6 1.75 -8.79 -17.36
CA PHE A 6 0.84 -9.20 -16.30
C PHE A 6 1.24 -10.60 -15.78
N ASP A 7 1.57 -10.68 -14.48
CA ASP A 7 1.81 -11.94 -13.77
C ASP A 7 0.60 -12.21 -12.84
N PRO A 8 -0.23 -13.25 -13.11
CA PRO A 8 -1.41 -13.53 -12.33
C PRO A 8 -1.08 -13.95 -10.89
N HIS A 9 0.07 -14.58 -10.64
CA HIS A 9 0.48 -14.98 -9.30
C HIS A 9 0.90 -13.77 -8.44
N ILE A 10 1.65 -12.83 -9.03
CA ILE A 10 1.97 -11.56 -8.35
C ILE A 10 0.71 -10.73 -8.12
N SER A 11 -0.23 -10.73 -9.06
CA SER A 11 -1.52 -10.09 -8.87
C SER A 11 -2.33 -10.76 -7.76
N ALA A 12 -2.29 -12.10 -7.65
CA ALA A 12 -2.92 -12.84 -6.57
C ALA A 12 -2.30 -12.51 -5.20
N ALA A 13 -0.97 -12.35 -5.13
CA ALA A 13 -0.30 -11.91 -3.90
C ALA A 13 -0.78 -10.51 -3.46
N LYS A 14 -0.93 -9.56 -4.40
CA LYS A 14 -1.55 -8.26 -4.12
C LYS A 14 -2.99 -8.40 -3.64
N GLY A 15 -3.76 -9.32 -4.26
CA GLY A 15 -5.15 -9.60 -3.87
C GLY A 15 -5.26 -10.15 -2.47
N PHE A 16 -4.42 -11.11 -2.12
CA PHE A 16 -4.33 -11.65 -0.77
C PHE A 16 -4.05 -10.54 0.26
N CYS A 17 -3.07 -9.70 -0.04
CA CYS A 17 -2.66 -8.64 0.88
C CYS A 17 -3.68 -7.52 1.01
N ILE A 18 -4.35 -7.12 -0.08
CA ILE A 18 -5.38 -6.07 0.06
C ILE A 18 -6.59 -6.58 0.85
N ILE A 19 -6.95 -7.85 0.73
CA ILE A 19 -7.95 -8.48 1.61
C ILE A 19 -7.49 -8.36 3.07
N ALA A 20 -6.24 -8.71 3.37
CA ALA A 20 -5.68 -8.61 4.71
C ALA A 20 -5.70 -7.16 5.25
N VAL A 21 -5.35 -6.16 4.41
CA VAL A 21 -5.44 -4.72 4.78
C VAL A 21 -6.86 -4.33 5.16
N VAL A 22 -7.84 -4.65 4.31
CA VAL A 22 -9.24 -4.28 4.55
C VAL A 22 -9.77 -4.98 5.81
N THR A 23 -9.45 -6.27 5.97
CA THR A 23 -9.83 -7.04 7.16
C THR A 23 -9.20 -6.46 8.43
N PHE A 24 -7.91 -6.08 8.40
CA PHE A 24 -7.24 -5.45 9.54
C PHE A 24 -7.95 -4.16 9.98
N HIS A 25 -8.30 -3.29 9.03
CA HIS A 25 -8.99 -2.03 9.34
C HIS A 25 -10.46 -2.21 9.71
N SER A 26 -11.05 -3.40 9.48
CA SER A 26 -12.40 -3.73 9.96
C SER A 26 -12.46 -4.11 11.44
N VAL A 27 -11.32 -4.03 12.14
CA VAL A 27 -11.17 -4.38 13.57
C VAL A 27 -11.71 -5.79 13.86
N PRO A 28 -11.14 -6.85 13.27
CA PRO A 28 -11.53 -8.22 13.52
C PRO A 28 -11.12 -8.66 14.94
N PRO A 29 -11.49 -9.88 15.40
CA PRO A 29 -11.05 -10.42 16.69
C PRO A 29 -9.50 -10.35 16.85
N GLN A 30 -9.03 -10.10 18.07
CA GLN A 30 -7.63 -9.81 18.36
C GLN A 30 -6.63 -10.82 17.81
N PHE A 31 -6.98 -12.13 17.88
CA PHE A 31 -6.10 -13.16 17.33
C PHE A 31 -5.84 -12.98 15.82
N LEU A 32 -6.86 -12.51 15.08
CA LEU A 32 -6.76 -12.27 13.64
C LEU A 32 -6.02 -10.95 13.36
N GLN A 33 -6.23 -9.91 14.18
CA GLN A 33 -5.46 -8.66 14.09
C GLN A 33 -3.96 -8.94 14.20
N ASN A 34 -3.55 -9.71 15.19
CA ASN A 34 -2.13 -10.06 15.42
C ASN A 34 -1.49 -10.78 14.22
N ILE A 35 -2.26 -11.64 13.53
CA ILE A 35 -1.79 -12.32 12.30
C ILE A 35 -1.68 -11.32 11.14
N LEU A 36 -2.67 -10.44 11.02
CA LEU A 36 -2.77 -9.51 9.89
C LEU A 36 -1.79 -8.34 9.97
N GLU A 37 -1.28 -8.00 11.15
CA GLU A 37 -0.39 -6.86 11.36
C GLU A 37 0.90 -6.92 10.52
N PHE A 38 1.48 -8.11 10.36
CA PHE A 38 2.74 -8.33 9.64
C PHE A 38 2.57 -8.54 8.13
N LEU A 39 1.34 -8.70 7.67
CA LEU A 39 1.07 -9.17 6.31
C LEU A 39 1.04 -8.09 5.23
N PRO A 40 0.41 -6.89 5.44
CA PRO A 40 -0.22 -6.29 4.26
C PRO A 40 0.65 -5.36 3.43
N LEU A 41 1.40 -4.44 4.02
CA LEU A 41 1.96 -3.32 3.25
C LEU A 41 3.37 -3.57 2.73
N SER A 42 4.16 -4.37 3.43
CA SER A 42 5.52 -4.76 3.03
C SER A 42 5.55 -5.51 1.69
N ILE A 43 4.56 -6.34 1.41
CA ILE A 43 4.43 -7.03 0.11
C ILE A 43 4.28 -6.06 -1.06
N PHE A 44 3.51 -4.97 -0.90
CA PHE A 44 3.37 -3.99 -1.98
C PHE A 44 4.70 -3.27 -2.26
N LEU A 45 5.49 -2.99 -1.21
CA LEU A 45 6.83 -2.42 -1.34
C LEU A 45 7.79 -3.41 -2.02
N LEU A 46 7.82 -4.66 -1.56
CA LEU A 46 8.63 -5.74 -2.13
C LEU A 46 8.31 -5.95 -3.61
N ILE A 47 7.02 -6.12 -3.94
CA ILE A 47 6.55 -6.28 -5.33
C ILE A 47 6.90 -5.04 -6.17
N SER A 48 6.79 -3.83 -5.62
CA SER A 48 7.16 -2.62 -6.35
C SER A 48 8.64 -2.56 -6.67
N GLY A 49 9.50 -3.05 -5.77
CA GLY A 49 10.93 -3.27 -6.02
C GLY A 49 11.17 -4.29 -7.13
N MET A 50 10.43 -5.42 -7.11
CA MET A 50 10.51 -6.45 -8.15
C MET A 50 10.17 -5.95 -9.56
N PHE A 51 9.35 -4.90 -9.67
CA PHE A 51 8.98 -4.28 -10.95
C PHE A 51 9.88 -3.13 -11.38
N LEU A 52 10.96 -2.86 -10.67
CA LEU A 52 11.99 -1.93 -11.12
C LEU A 52 12.88 -2.64 -12.14
N LYS A 53 12.78 -2.23 -13.41
CA LYS A 53 13.49 -2.82 -14.55
C LYS A 53 14.65 -1.93 -14.99
N ASP A 54 15.58 -2.48 -15.72
CA ASP A 54 16.73 -1.76 -16.30
C ASP A 54 16.29 -0.61 -17.20
N ASP A 55 15.21 -0.77 -17.98
CA ASP A 55 14.64 0.31 -18.79
C ASP A 55 14.26 1.56 -17.95
N HIS A 56 13.79 1.36 -16.72
CA HIS A 56 13.53 2.47 -15.81
C HIS A 56 14.81 3.19 -15.38
N LEU A 57 15.91 2.45 -15.25
CA LEU A 57 17.22 3.00 -14.89
C LEU A 57 17.85 3.75 -16.07
N LEU A 58 17.58 3.34 -17.29
CA LEU A 58 18.05 4.02 -18.52
C LEU A 58 17.28 5.32 -18.79
N HIS A 59 16.02 5.41 -18.38
CA HIS A 59 15.13 6.55 -18.65
C HIS A 59 14.61 7.21 -17.37
N PRO A 60 15.49 7.83 -16.54
CA PRO A 60 15.18 8.32 -15.20
C PRO A 60 14.03 9.34 -15.17
N GLY A 61 14.00 10.30 -16.08
CA GLY A 61 12.95 11.32 -16.13
C GLY A 61 11.57 10.72 -16.38
N ARG A 62 11.44 9.76 -17.32
CA ARG A 62 10.18 9.06 -17.59
C ARG A 62 9.72 8.24 -16.38
N PHE A 63 10.65 7.59 -15.70
CA PHE A 63 10.37 6.81 -14.50
C PHE A 63 9.85 7.69 -13.36
N VAL A 64 10.57 8.77 -13.01
CA VAL A 64 10.20 9.67 -11.92
C VAL A 64 8.84 10.32 -12.18
N ILE A 65 8.63 10.91 -13.37
CA ILE A 65 7.34 11.52 -13.73
C ILE A 65 6.21 10.47 -13.67
N GLY A 66 6.47 9.26 -14.15
CA GLY A 66 5.50 8.17 -14.12
C GLY A 66 5.10 7.77 -12.71
N ARG A 67 6.05 7.75 -11.77
CA ARG A 67 5.77 7.45 -10.34
C ARG A 67 5.02 8.59 -9.67
N PHE A 68 5.42 9.84 -9.90
CA PHE A 68 4.67 11.00 -9.41
C PHE A 68 3.22 10.99 -9.88
N ARG A 69 2.97 10.82 -11.17
CA ARG A 69 1.61 10.77 -11.72
C ARG A 69 0.76 9.65 -11.14
N ARG A 70 1.37 8.52 -10.77
CA ARG A 70 0.65 7.35 -10.25
C ARG A 70 0.40 7.38 -8.75
N LEU A 71 1.24 8.06 -7.97
CA LEU A 71 1.19 8.05 -6.52
C LEU A 71 0.83 9.42 -5.94
N TRP A 72 1.52 10.48 -6.35
CA TRP A 72 1.29 11.82 -5.83
C TRP A 72 -0.01 12.43 -6.33
N VAL A 73 -0.32 12.30 -7.63
CA VAL A 73 -1.53 12.91 -8.19
C VAL A 73 -2.81 12.36 -7.55
N PRO A 74 -3.05 11.04 -7.45
CA PRO A 74 -4.23 10.54 -6.74
C PRO A 74 -4.21 10.92 -5.26
N TYR A 75 -3.05 10.89 -4.58
CA TYR A 75 -2.92 11.37 -3.21
C TYR A 75 -3.41 12.82 -3.09
N ALA A 76 -2.82 13.75 -3.82
CA ALA A 76 -3.14 15.17 -3.75
C ALA A 76 -4.61 15.45 -4.11
N LEU A 77 -5.13 14.80 -5.17
CA LEU A 77 -6.52 14.97 -5.61
C LEU A 77 -7.51 14.61 -4.49
N PHE A 78 -7.40 13.43 -3.92
CA PHE A 78 -8.33 12.99 -2.88
C PHE A 78 -8.15 13.79 -1.59
N MET A 79 -6.90 14.09 -1.19
CA MET A 79 -6.64 14.93 -0.02
C MET A 79 -7.22 16.34 -0.18
N PHE A 80 -7.10 16.96 -1.35
CA PHE A 80 -7.71 18.27 -1.59
C PHE A 80 -9.24 18.21 -1.60
N ILE A 81 -9.83 17.16 -2.16
CA ILE A 81 -11.29 16.96 -2.10
C ILE A 81 -11.75 16.88 -0.65
N CYS A 82 -11.09 16.08 0.19
CA CYS A 82 -11.45 15.96 1.60
C CYS A 82 -11.15 17.26 2.36
N LEU A 83 -10.00 17.92 2.13
CA LEU A 83 -9.62 19.16 2.81
C LEU A 83 -10.60 20.30 2.52
N PHE A 84 -10.92 20.57 1.26
CA PHE A 84 -11.84 21.65 0.89
C PHE A 84 -13.31 21.29 1.18
N GLY A 85 -13.65 19.99 1.16
CA GLY A 85 -14.96 19.49 1.55
C GLY A 85 -15.13 19.27 3.06
N HIS A 86 -14.08 19.46 3.88
CA HIS A 86 -14.03 19.05 5.28
C HIS A 86 -15.25 19.55 6.09
N ASN A 87 -15.50 20.83 6.07
CA ASN A 87 -16.61 21.41 6.84
C ASN A 87 -17.99 20.96 6.36
N MET A 88 -18.14 20.71 5.05
CA MET A 88 -19.37 20.13 4.52
C MET A 88 -19.55 18.68 4.99
N LEU A 89 -18.48 17.90 5.02
CA LEU A 89 -18.47 16.52 5.49
C LEU A 89 -18.64 16.45 7.02
N ALA A 90 -18.15 17.44 7.78
CA ALA A 90 -18.39 17.57 9.21
C ALA A 90 -19.87 17.85 9.53
N ASN A 91 -20.56 18.64 8.72
CA ASN A 91 -21.99 18.89 8.88
C ASN A 91 -22.85 17.61 8.73
N ILE A 92 -22.36 16.59 8.04
CA ILE A 92 -23.01 15.27 7.94
C ILE A 92 -22.33 14.22 8.82
N HIS A 93 -21.60 14.66 9.84
CA HIS A 93 -20.95 13.84 10.87
C HIS A 93 -19.86 12.87 10.36
N LEU A 94 -19.29 13.08 9.16
CA LEU A 94 -18.15 12.32 8.69
C LEU A 94 -16.82 12.77 9.31
N TYR A 95 -16.77 13.97 9.89
CA TYR A 95 -15.71 14.50 10.75
C TYR A 95 -16.33 15.05 12.04
N SER A 96 -15.53 15.09 13.11
CA SER A 96 -15.93 15.56 14.43
C SER A 96 -15.70 17.05 14.65
N ASP A 97 -14.94 17.70 13.78
CA ASP A 97 -14.48 19.08 13.93
C ASP A 97 -14.67 19.88 12.62
N HIS A 98 -14.58 21.21 12.75
CA HIS A 98 -14.60 22.13 11.61
C HIS A 98 -13.28 22.85 11.51
N TYR A 99 -12.78 23.04 10.27
CA TYR A 99 -11.55 23.79 10.02
C TYR A 99 -11.82 25.26 9.76
N THR A 100 -11.01 26.10 10.38
CA THR A 100 -10.92 27.52 10.03
C THR A 100 -10.18 27.72 8.71
N ALA A 101 -10.34 28.89 8.08
CA ALA A 101 -9.62 29.23 6.84
C ALA A 101 -8.09 29.13 7.01
N GLU A 102 -7.58 29.52 8.19
CA GLU A 102 -6.16 29.43 8.50
C GLU A 102 -5.67 27.98 8.59
N GLN A 103 -6.43 27.11 9.25
CA GLN A 103 -6.11 25.67 9.30
C GLN A 103 -6.13 25.02 7.92
N ILE A 104 -7.10 25.38 7.07
CA ILE A 104 -7.13 24.89 5.68
C ILE A 104 -5.88 25.35 4.93
N ARG A 105 -5.47 26.63 5.08
CA ARG A 105 -4.27 27.17 4.42
C ARG A 105 -2.99 26.43 4.83
N GLN A 106 -2.82 26.15 6.12
CA GLN A 106 -1.67 25.40 6.63
C GLN A 106 -1.65 23.97 6.11
N ARG A 107 -2.82 23.29 6.05
CA ARG A 107 -2.94 21.92 5.57
C ARG A 107 -2.71 21.78 4.07
N VAL A 108 -2.95 22.82 3.26
CA VAL A 108 -2.59 22.83 1.84
C VAL A 108 -1.10 22.50 1.64
N PHE A 109 -0.22 23.10 2.43
CA PHE A 109 1.21 22.80 2.35
C PHE A 109 1.51 21.35 2.77
N SER A 110 0.84 20.84 3.81
CA SER A 110 0.98 19.46 4.26
C SER A 110 0.52 18.46 3.19
N VAL A 111 -0.53 18.79 2.43
CA VAL A 111 -0.97 17.97 1.28
C VAL A 111 0.10 17.95 0.18
N LEU A 112 0.63 19.12 -0.20
CA LEU A 112 1.64 19.21 -1.25
C LEU A 112 2.92 18.41 -0.93
N THR A 113 3.30 18.36 0.35
CA THR A 113 4.47 17.62 0.85
C THR A 113 4.15 16.16 1.26
N MET A 114 2.93 15.69 1.01
CA MET A 114 2.43 14.35 1.40
C MET A 114 2.52 14.07 2.92
N GLN A 115 2.38 15.10 3.75
CA GLN A 115 2.41 14.97 5.21
C GLN A 115 1.01 15.01 5.84
N GLU A 116 0.01 15.41 5.06
CA GLU A 116 -1.36 15.48 5.54
C GLU A 116 -1.89 14.08 5.85
N ARG A 117 -2.69 14.00 6.92
CA ARG A 117 -3.40 12.79 7.35
C ARG A 117 -4.87 13.10 7.43
N ASP A 118 -5.68 12.19 6.94
CA ASP A 118 -7.13 12.30 6.92
C ASP A 118 -7.74 10.94 7.28
N ASN A 119 -8.78 10.92 8.12
CA ASN A 119 -9.40 9.69 8.59
C ASN A 119 -10.08 8.92 7.45
N LEU A 120 -10.78 9.62 6.53
CA LEU A 120 -11.42 8.97 5.37
C LEU A 120 -10.40 8.45 4.35
N LEU A 121 -9.16 8.95 4.42
CA LEU A 121 -8.03 8.58 3.57
C LEU A 121 -6.91 7.91 4.40
N GLY A 122 -7.25 7.21 5.46
CA GLY A 122 -6.31 6.68 6.45
C GLY A 122 -5.18 5.81 5.89
N CYS A 123 -5.34 5.19 4.72
CA CYS A 123 -4.28 4.41 4.06
C CYS A 123 -3.36 5.24 3.16
N PHE A 124 -3.59 6.53 2.98
CA PHE A 124 -2.83 7.36 2.02
C PHE A 124 -1.39 7.61 2.45
N TRP A 125 -1.07 7.47 3.74
CA TRP A 125 0.31 7.50 4.20
C TRP A 125 1.20 6.48 3.45
N PHE A 126 0.63 5.34 3.03
CA PHE A 126 1.35 4.33 2.27
C PHE A 126 1.79 4.81 0.88
N LEU A 127 1.00 5.66 0.21
CA LEU A 127 1.38 6.26 -1.08
C LEU A 127 2.65 7.10 -0.96
N LYS A 128 2.76 7.87 0.14
CA LYS A 128 3.98 8.62 0.48
C LYS A 128 5.17 7.69 0.66
N GLU A 129 5.02 6.69 1.53
CA GLU A 129 6.11 5.76 1.81
C GLU A 129 6.56 4.99 0.56
N LEU A 130 5.61 4.57 -0.28
CA LEU A 130 5.90 3.92 -1.55
C LEU A 130 6.62 4.85 -2.54
N LEU A 131 6.22 6.12 -2.62
CA LEU A 131 6.88 7.10 -3.49
C LEU A 131 8.32 7.34 -3.04
N TYR A 132 8.52 7.63 -1.76
CA TYR A 132 9.84 7.93 -1.20
C TYR A 132 10.75 6.71 -1.25
N ALA A 133 10.28 5.53 -0.87
CA ALA A 133 11.03 4.28 -0.99
C ALA A 133 11.48 4.03 -2.44
N THR A 134 10.59 4.28 -3.40
CA THR A 134 10.92 4.16 -4.83
C THR A 134 12.02 5.15 -5.24
N MET A 135 11.92 6.41 -4.81
CA MET A 135 12.91 7.45 -5.18
C MET A 135 14.27 7.18 -4.52
N PHE A 136 14.30 6.87 -3.21
CA PHE A 136 15.55 6.56 -2.52
C PHE A 136 16.23 5.30 -3.05
N SER A 137 15.45 4.25 -3.31
CA SER A 137 15.98 3.02 -3.92
C SER A 137 16.52 3.28 -5.33
N PHE A 138 15.81 4.07 -6.12
CA PHE A 138 16.26 4.45 -7.46
C PHE A 138 17.61 5.19 -7.41
N VAL A 139 17.74 6.16 -6.52
CA VAL A 139 19.00 6.91 -6.32
C VAL A 139 20.10 5.99 -5.82
N ALA A 140 19.83 5.13 -4.85
CA ALA A 140 20.81 4.17 -4.32
C ALA A 140 21.33 3.23 -5.40
N ILE A 141 20.46 2.67 -6.24
CA ILE A 141 20.83 1.79 -7.35
C ILE A 141 21.67 2.55 -8.39
N LYS A 142 21.24 3.75 -8.80
CA LYS A 142 21.99 4.56 -9.77
C LYS A 142 23.38 4.96 -9.25
N LEU A 143 23.45 5.35 -7.98
CA LEU A 143 24.73 5.69 -7.35
C LEU A 143 25.66 4.47 -7.30
N SER A 144 25.13 3.29 -6.93
CA SER A 144 25.93 2.06 -6.91
C SER A 144 26.40 1.64 -8.30
N GLN A 145 25.55 1.80 -9.33
CA GLN A 145 25.95 1.58 -10.73
C GLN A 145 27.05 2.55 -11.15
N PHE A 146 26.96 3.81 -10.77
CA PHE A 146 27.98 4.81 -11.08
C PHE A 146 29.32 4.51 -10.39
N LEU A 147 29.29 4.12 -9.11
CA LEU A 147 30.49 3.86 -8.31
C LEU A 147 31.20 2.54 -8.70
N LEU A 148 30.45 1.51 -9.06
CA LEU A 148 30.97 0.17 -9.34
C LEU A 148 31.18 -0.10 -10.85
N GLY A 149 30.59 0.71 -11.72
CA GLY A 149 30.70 0.51 -13.17
C GLY A 149 30.33 -0.92 -13.58
N ASP A 150 31.23 -1.56 -14.31
CA ASP A 150 31.05 -2.94 -14.82
C ASP A 150 31.04 -4.01 -13.71
N ALA A 151 31.55 -3.69 -12.51
CA ALA A 151 31.49 -4.57 -11.35
C ALA A 151 30.10 -4.54 -10.63
N TYR A 152 29.18 -3.70 -11.08
CA TYR A 152 27.86 -3.64 -10.48
C TYR A 152 27.08 -4.95 -10.66
N HIS A 153 26.60 -5.49 -9.56
CA HIS A 153 25.66 -6.61 -9.54
C HIS A 153 24.48 -6.29 -8.61
N PRO A 154 23.23 -6.61 -8.98
CA PRO A 154 22.03 -6.28 -8.16
C PRO A 154 22.13 -6.73 -6.69
N ALA A 155 22.84 -7.82 -6.39
CA ALA A 155 23.04 -8.31 -5.02
C ALA A 155 23.74 -7.30 -4.09
N VAL A 156 24.47 -6.32 -4.63
CA VAL A 156 25.09 -5.22 -3.85
C VAL A 156 24.01 -4.41 -3.11
N MET A 157 22.77 -4.45 -3.57
CA MET A 157 21.67 -3.76 -2.88
C MET A 157 21.25 -4.43 -1.56
N LEU A 158 21.69 -5.67 -1.26
CA LEU A 158 21.45 -6.29 0.05
C LEU A 158 22.22 -5.60 1.17
N PRO A 159 23.56 -5.44 1.11
CA PRO A 159 24.28 -4.67 2.12
C PRO A 159 23.83 -3.20 2.18
N VAL A 160 23.42 -2.60 1.06
CA VAL A 160 22.81 -1.25 1.08
C VAL A 160 21.48 -1.25 1.82
N ALA A 161 20.61 -2.24 1.60
CA ALA A 161 19.36 -2.37 2.33
C ALA A 161 19.58 -2.56 3.85
N LEU A 162 20.57 -3.36 4.23
CA LEU A 162 20.97 -3.52 5.63
C LEU A 162 21.51 -2.23 6.24
N LEU A 163 22.34 -1.47 5.50
CA LEU A 163 22.81 -0.17 5.95
C LEU A 163 21.64 0.80 6.17
N VAL A 164 20.70 0.86 5.23
CA VAL A 164 19.48 1.69 5.35
C VAL A 164 18.66 1.27 6.56
N LEU A 165 18.55 -0.04 6.84
CA LEU A 165 17.87 -0.55 8.02
C LEU A 165 18.58 -0.14 9.32
N ILE A 166 19.91 -0.20 9.36
CA ILE A 166 20.71 0.26 10.51
C ILE A 166 20.50 1.75 10.74
N VAL A 167 20.50 2.57 9.70
CA VAL A 167 20.20 4.01 9.80
C VAL A 167 18.77 4.24 10.28
N ALA A 168 17.79 3.48 9.79
CA ALA A 168 16.41 3.55 10.25
C ALA A 168 16.26 3.25 11.74
N THR A 169 16.96 2.23 12.21
CA THR A 169 16.93 1.78 13.62
C THR A 169 17.54 2.83 14.56
N ASN A 170 18.59 3.52 14.10
CA ASN A 170 19.29 4.53 14.88
C ASN A 170 18.86 5.96 14.52
N PHE A 171 17.72 6.13 13.83
CA PHE A 171 17.29 7.39 13.23
C PHE A 171 17.31 8.56 14.22
N TYR A 172 16.76 8.35 15.42
CA TYR A 172 16.66 9.40 16.44
C TYR A 172 17.99 9.68 17.16
N SER A 173 18.98 8.79 17.02
CA SER A 173 20.33 8.96 17.57
C SER A 173 21.28 9.66 16.60
N ILE A 174 20.91 9.78 15.32
CA ILE A 174 21.74 10.43 14.31
C ILE A 174 21.40 11.92 14.26
N PRO A 175 22.35 12.81 14.57
CA PRO A 175 22.13 14.26 14.46
C PRO A 175 21.65 14.64 13.07
N TYR A 176 20.80 15.67 13.00
CA TYR A 176 20.24 16.25 11.76
C TYR A 176 19.22 15.41 11.00
N LEU A 177 19.14 14.09 11.13
CA LEU A 177 18.09 13.32 10.45
C LEU A 177 16.68 13.72 10.92
N THR A 178 16.51 13.98 12.21
CA THR A 178 15.24 14.42 12.80
C THR A 178 14.82 15.83 12.34
N GLN A 179 15.75 16.60 11.79
CA GLN A 179 15.47 17.93 11.23
C GLN A 179 14.83 17.86 9.83
N ILE A 180 14.94 16.72 9.17
CA ILE A 180 14.32 16.48 7.85
C ILE A 180 12.86 16.09 8.08
N THR A 181 11.97 17.08 8.09
CA THR A 181 10.55 16.91 8.45
C THR A 181 9.77 15.91 7.60
N THR A 182 10.29 15.53 6.44
CA THR A 182 9.66 14.56 5.51
C THR A 182 10.21 13.15 5.62
N LEU A 183 11.32 12.97 6.32
CA LEU A 183 11.99 11.67 6.49
C LEU A 183 11.61 11.04 7.84
N TYR A 184 11.26 9.78 7.80
CA TYR A 184 10.89 8.98 8.98
C TYR A 184 11.56 7.60 8.93
N PRO A 185 11.75 6.92 10.08
CA PRO A 185 12.22 5.53 10.12
C PRO A 185 11.42 4.58 9.23
N LYS A 186 10.10 4.78 9.13
CA LYS A 186 9.21 4.01 8.24
C LYS A 186 9.58 4.15 6.75
N THR A 187 10.01 5.33 6.33
CA THR A 187 10.45 5.58 4.95
C THR A 187 11.73 4.83 4.62
N LEU A 188 12.67 4.79 5.56
CA LEU A 188 13.92 4.03 5.40
C LEU A 188 13.65 2.53 5.42
N LEU A 189 12.80 2.05 6.33
CA LEU A 189 12.34 0.66 6.35
C LEU A 189 11.69 0.26 5.03
N ALA A 190 10.79 1.09 4.51
CA ALA A 190 10.14 0.88 3.21
C ALA A 190 11.17 0.82 2.07
N THR A 191 12.21 1.65 2.13
CA THR A 191 13.33 1.64 1.17
C THR A 191 14.12 0.34 1.23
N ALA A 192 14.44 -0.16 2.42
CA ALA A 192 15.13 -1.43 2.61
C ALA A 192 14.31 -2.60 2.02
N ILE A 193 13.01 -2.66 2.30
CA ILE A 193 12.09 -3.68 1.75
C ILE A 193 12.03 -3.60 0.22
N TYR A 194 11.95 -2.38 -0.33
CA TYR A 194 11.92 -2.16 -1.77
C TYR A 194 13.20 -2.66 -2.45
N LEU A 195 14.38 -2.37 -1.89
CA LEU A 195 15.67 -2.84 -2.38
C LEU A 195 15.78 -4.37 -2.34
N CYS A 196 15.28 -5.02 -1.28
CA CYS A 196 15.18 -6.48 -1.23
C CYS A 196 14.30 -7.02 -2.37
N GLY A 197 13.19 -6.36 -2.69
CA GLY A 197 12.34 -6.71 -3.82
C GLY A 197 13.07 -6.62 -5.17
N TYR A 198 13.85 -5.56 -5.36
CA TYR A 198 14.71 -5.40 -6.55
C TYR A 198 15.71 -6.54 -6.68
N VAL A 199 16.45 -6.88 -5.60
CA VAL A 199 17.39 -8.01 -5.61
C VAL A 199 16.67 -9.32 -5.88
N PHE A 200 15.53 -9.56 -5.23
CA PHE A 200 14.76 -10.79 -5.42
C PHE A 200 14.36 -11.02 -6.88
N ALA A 201 14.00 -9.95 -7.61
CA ALA A 201 13.66 -10.04 -9.02
C ALA A 201 14.85 -10.50 -9.92
N HIS A 202 16.09 -10.22 -9.49
CA HIS A 202 17.31 -10.54 -10.22
C HIS A 202 17.99 -11.84 -9.77
N THR A 203 17.37 -12.58 -8.84
CA THR A 203 17.91 -13.82 -8.30
C THR A 203 17.03 -15.02 -8.68
N ARG A 204 17.59 -16.23 -8.61
CA ARG A 204 16.88 -17.48 -8.88
C ARG A 204 15.97 -17.95 -7.72
N TRP A 205 15.81 -17.19 -6.67
CA TRP A 205 15.01 -17.56 -5.49
C TRP A 205 13.54 -17.80 -5.81
N ARG A 206 13.05 -17.29 -6.94
CA ARG A 206 11.69 -17.62 -7.44
C ARG A 206 11.45 -19.11 -7.66
N SER A 207 12.48 -19.91 -7.84
CA SER A 207 12.38 -21.37 -8.07
C SER A 207 12.18 -22.18 -6.79
N LEU A 208 12.23 -21.56 -5.60
CA LEU A 208 12.07 -22.24 -4.31
C LEU A 208 10.61 -22.41 -3.87
N SER A 209 9.66 -22.15 -4.76
CA SER A 209 8.23 -22.24 -4.46
C SER A 209 7.78 -23.71 -4.38
N ASN A 210 7.62 -24.21 -3.16
CA ASN A 210 7.03 -25.52 -2.85
C ASN A 210 6.31 -25.47 -1.48
N TRP A 211 5.47 -26.49 -1.18
CA TRP A 211 4.67 -26.50 0.05
C TRP A 211 5.51 -26.55 1.32
N VAL A 212 6.65 -27.23 1.30
CA VAL A 212 7.57 -27.29 2.44
C VAL A 212 8.13 -25.90 2.74
N THR A 213 8.61 -25.20 1.71
CA THR A 213 9.10 -23.82 1.87
C THR A 213 8.01 -22.90 2.42
N VAL A 214 6.78 -22.99 1.91
CA VAL A 214 5.66 -22.18 2.41
C VAL A 214 5.38 -22.50 3.87
N ALA A 215 5.29 -23.79 4.23
CA ALA A 215 5.03 -24.22 5.61
C ALA A 215 6.12 -23.74 6.58
N VAL A 216 7.40 -23.84 6.20
CA VAL A 216 8.53 -23.36 7.00
C VAL A 216 8.46 -21.83 7.16
N LEU A 217 8.20 -21.08 6.11
CA LEU A 217 8.10 -19.63 6.18
C LEU A 217 6.90 -19.17 7.04
N VAL A 218 5.76 -19.86 6.95
CA VAL A 218 4.60 -19.59 7.82
C VAL A 218 4.94 -19.88 9.28
N ALA A 219 5.56 -21.04 9.57
CA ALA A 219 5.97 -21.37 10.93
C ALA A 219 6.97 -20.35 11.50
N LEU A 220 7.95 -19.92 10.69
CA LEU A 220 8.90 -18.85 11.07
C LEU A 220 8.21 -17.50 11.29
N SER A 221 7.20 -17.17 10.46
CA SER A 221 6.41 -15.95 10.64
C SER A 221 5.65 -15.96 11.96
N CYS A 222 4.98 -17.07 12.27
CA CYS A 222 4.27 -17.25 13.54
C CYS A 222 5.22 -17.18 14.74
N TRP A 223 6.39 -17.80 14.64
CA TRP A 223 7.40 -17.74 15.71
C TRP A 223 7.96 -16.33 15.89
N ALA A 224 8.29 -15.65 14.80
CA ALA A 224 8.86 -14.30 14.85
C ALA A 224 7.85 -13.25 15.31
N SER A 225 6.54 -13.47 15.07
CA SER A 225 5.46 -12.59 15.54
C SER A 225 5.07 -12.86 16.99
N TRP A 226 5.46 -13.99 17.57
CA TRP A 226 5.10 -14.38 18.93
C TRP A 226 5.63 -13.36 19.96
N GLY A 227 4.74 -12.84 20.81
CA GLY A 227 5.07 -11.84 21.82
C GLY A 227 5.51 -10.48 21.25
N TYR A 228 5.12 -10.16 20.01
CA TYR A 228 5.27 -8.84 19.46
C TYR A 228 4.04 -8.00 19.81
N ASP A 229 4.25 -7.03 20.68
CA ASP A 229 3.18 -6.22 21.28
C ASP A 229 3.12 -4.80 20.70
N ASP A 230 3.87 -4.49 19.62
CA ASP A 230 4.13 -3.09 19.35
C ASP A 230 3.88 -2.66 17.92
N ASN A 231 2.83 -1.88 17.79
CA ASN A 231 2.48 -1.09 16.62
C ASN A 231 3.62 -0.17 16.16
N PHE A 232 4.51 -0.61 15.26
CA PHE A 232 5.53 0.23 14.63
C PHE A 232 6.37 1.10 15.59
N ASN A 233 6.55 0.68 16.84
CA ASN A 233 7.42 1.39 17.73
C ASN A 233 8.86 1.29 17.23
N THR A 234 9.45 2.44 16.93
CA THR A 234 10.75 2.60 16.27
C THR A 234 11.93 2.38 17.19
N THR A 235 11.80 1.49 18.18
CA THR A 235 12.94 1.06 18.97
C THR A 235 13.86 0.19 18.12
N TRP A 236 15.14 0.31 18.32
CA TRP A 236 16.15 -0.39 17.53
C TRP A 236 16.04 -1.93 17.57
N TRP A 237 15.34 -2.51 18.56
CA TRP A 237 15.02 -3.93 18.61
C TRP A 237 13.81 -4.30 17.76
N ASN A 238 12.77 -3.47 17.77
CA ASN A 238 11.50 -3.78 17.13
C ASN A 238 11.55 -3.61 15.60
N LEU A 239 12.26 -2.60 15.11
CA LEU A 239 12.33 -2.33 13.69
C LEU A 239 13.02 -3.43 12.87
N PRO A 240 14.20 -3.97 13.28
CA PRO A 240 14.80 -5.13 12.61
C PRO A 240 13.92 -6.38 12.70
N ARG A 241 13.35 -6.67 13.88
CA ARG A 241 12.43 -7.79 14.04
C ARG A 241 11.22 -7.66 13.10
N PHE A 242 10.60 -6.49 13.05
CA PHE A 242 9.52 -6.19 12.12
C PHE A 242 9.96 -6.39 10.66
N PHE A 243 11.13 -5.87 10.28
CA PHE A 243 11.67 -6.04 8.93
C PHE A 243 11.80 -7.53 8.55
N PHE A 244 12.48 -8.33 9.37
CA PHE A 244 12.67 -9.76 9.07
C PHE A 244 11.35 -10.53 9.08
N THR A 245 10.46 -10.27 10.03
CA THR A 245 9.15 -10.93 10.10
C THR A 245 8.32 -10.61 8.85
N THR A 246 8.24 -9.35 8.45
CA THR A 246 7.48 -8.94 7.26
C THR A 246 8.09 -9.45 5.96
N MET A 247 9.43 -9.57 5.88
CA MET A 247 10.11 -10.18 4.74
C MET A 247 9.77 -11.67 4.63
N ILE A 248 9.89 -12.43 5.72
CA ILE A 248 9.55 -13.86 5.76
C ILE A 248 8.09 -14.07 5.37
N THR A 249 7.17 -13.28 5.95
CA THR A 249 5.73 -13.35 5.64
C THR A 249 5.43 -12.98 4.19
N SER A 250 6.13 -11.97 3.66
CA SER A 250 5.98 -11.56 2.26
C SER A 250 6.38 -12.67 1.29
N PHE A 251 7.50 -13.35 1.55
CA PHE A 251 7.92 -14.51 0.74
C PHE A 251 6.96 -15.68 0.90
N ALA A 252 6.45 -15.96 2.11
CA ALA A 252 5.45 -17.00 2.32
C ALA A 252 4.22 -16.78 1.43
N VAL A 253 3.68 -15.56 1.41
CA VAL A 253 2.52 -15.22 0.58
C VAL A 253 2.84 -15.29 -0.92
N ILE A 254 3.99 -14.78 -1.35
CA ILE A 254 4.37 -14.84 -2.78
C ILE A 254 4.50 -16.29 -3.22
N TYR A 255 5.19 -17.15 -2.47
CA TYR A 255 5.35 -18.57 -2.80
C TYR A 255 4.04 -19.33 -2.74
N PHE A 256 3.21 -19.07 -1.74
CA PHE A 256 1.86 -19.61 -1.69
C PHE A 256 1.05 -19.27 -2.95
N CYS A 257 1.05 -17.99 -3.34
CA CYS A 257 0.33 -17.54 -4.54
C CYS A 257 0.90 -18.13 -5.84
N GLN A 258 2.20 -18.40 -5.92
CA GLN A 258 2.81 -19.09 -7.07
C GLN A 258 2.30 -20.53 -7.25
N MET A 259 1.84 -21.15 -6.18
CA MET A 259 1.31 -22.52 -6.19
C MET A 259 -0.18 -22.56 -6.51
N LEU A 260 -0.90 -21.46 -6.42
CA LEU A 260 -2.33 -21.39 -6.71
C LEU A 260 -2.63 -21.69 -8.19
N ARG A 261 -3.76 -22.33 -8.44
CA ARG A 261 -4.27 -22.68 -9.76
C ARG A 261 -5.78 -22.42 -9.84
N GLY A 262 -6.31 -22.42 -11.04
CA GLY A 262 -7.75 -22.42 -11.32
C GLY A 262 -8.49 -21.20 -10.73
N LYS A 263 -9.67 -21.44 -10.15
CA LYS A 263 -10.58 -20.39 -9.67
C LYS A 263 -9.99 -19.55 -8.55
N ALA A 264 -9.21 -20.14 -7.64
CA ALA A 264 -8.58 -19.43 -6.53
C ALA A 264 -7.56 -18.40 -7.03
N LEU A 265 -6.68 -18.79 -7.96
CA LEU A 265 -5.74 -17.88 -8.61
C LEU A 265 -6.48 -16.76 -9.33
N SER A 266 -7.53 -17.08 -10.09
CA SER A 266 -8.30 -16.09 -10.86
C SER A 266 -9.00 -15.07 -9.94
N ALA A 267 -9.61 -15.53 -8.84
CA ALA A 267 -10.32 -14.68 -7.90
C ALA A 267 -9.36 -13.72 -7.18
N LEU A 268 -8.26 -14.23 -6.62
CA LEU A 268 -7.27 -13.39 -5.95
C LEU A 268 -6.57 -12.43 -6.93
N SER A 269 -6.24 -12.91 -8.13
CA SER A 269 -5.66 -12.07 -9.17
C SER A 269 -6.62 -10.97 -9.63
N TYR A 270 -7.92 -11.25 -9.69
CA TYR A 270 -8.95 -10.25 -9.98
C TYR A 270 -8.97 -9.15 -8.91
N ILE A 271 -9.04 -9.51 -7.63
CA ILE A 271 -9.02 -8.56 -6.51
C ILE A 271 -7.71 -7.75 -6.53
N GLY A 272 -6.57 -8.40 -6.78
CA GLY A 272 -5.26 -7.75 -6.83
C GLY A 272 -5.10 -6.70 -7.92
N ARG A 273 -5.85 -6.81 -9.01
CA ARG A 273 -5.92 -5.75 -10.05
C ARG A 273 -6.53 -4.46 -9.53
N TYR A 274 -7.44 -4.58 -8.56
CA TYR A 274 -8.14 -3.46 -7.94
C TYR A 274 -7.53 -3.04 -6.58
N ALA A 275 -6.34 -3.54 -6.22
CA ALA A 275 -5.71 -3.23 -4.94
C ALA A 275 -5.60 -1.73 -4.67
N MET A 276 -5.27 -0.92 -5.70
CA MET A 276 -5.16 0.54 -5.54
C MET A 276 -6.52 1.22 -5.29
N PRO A 277 -7.57 1.03 -6.10
CA PRO A 277 -8.91 1.53 -5.78
C PRO A 277 -9.42 1.10 -4.40
N ILE A 278 -9.17 -0.16 -4.01
CA ILE A 278 -9.57 -0.66 -2.68
C ILE A 278 -8.83 0.12 -1.60
N LEU A 279 -7.52 0.27 -1.70
CA LEU A 279 -6.71 1.04 -0.76
C LEU A 279 -7.22 2.48 -0.58
N LEU A 280 -7.61 3.11 -1.69
CA LEU A 280 -8.05 4.50 -1.70
C LEU A 280 -9.47 4.69 -1.13
N LEU A 281 -10.38 3.73 -1.33
CA LEU A 281 -11.81 3.93 -1.10
C LEU A 281 -12.40 3.10 0.04
N GLN A 282 -11.60 2.22 0.71
CA GLN A 282 -12.11 1.31 1.73
C GLN A 282 -12.78 2.03 2.91
N PHE A 283 -12.23 3.15 3.38
CA PHE A 283 -12.82 3.88 4.51
C PHE A 283 -14.13 4.58 4.14
N PHE A 284 -14.27 5.07 2.90
CA PHE A 284 -15.57 5.54 2.40
C PHE A 284 -16.59 4.41 2.35
N ALA A 285 -16.17 3.21 1.94
CA ALA A 285 -17.03 2.03 1.94
C ALA A 285 -17.43 1.63 3.37
N PHE A 286 -16.54 1.77 4.35
CA PHE A 286 -16.83 1.51 5.76
C PHE A 286 -17.89 2.43 6.31
N ARG A 287 -17.94 3.71 5.91
CA ARG A 287 -18.96 4.66 6.34
C ARG A 287 -20.39 4.20 6.00
N LEU A 288 -20.58 3.47 4.92
CA LEU A 288 -21.90 2.90 4.59
C LEU A 288 -22.30 1.80 5.57
N VAL A 289 -21.35 1.01 6.06
CA VAL A 289 -21.60 0.00 7.08
C VAL A 289 -21.83 0.65 8.45
N ASP A 290 -21.10 1.76 8.75
CA ASP A 290 -21.33 2.56 9.96
C ASP A 290 -22.76 3.11 9.99
N VAL A 291 -23.27 3.63 8.86
CA VAL A 291 -24.67 4.11 8.76
C VAL A 291 -25.66 2.98 9.02
N LEU A 292 -25.43 1.80 8.44
CA LEU A 292 -26.26 0.63 8.71
C LEU A 292 -26.24 0.25 10.20
N LYS A 293 -25.05 0.29 10.81
CA LYS A 293 -24.84 -0.06 12.22
C LYS A 293 -25.51 0.95 13.17
N ILE A 294 -25.46 2.25 12.84
CA ILE A 294 -26.17 3.32 13.54
C ILE A 294 -27.67 3.02 13.52
N ALA A 295 -28.23 2.68 12.36
CA ALA A 295 -29.65 2.41 12.22
C ALA A 295 -30.10 1.12 12.93
N VAL A 296 -29.25 0.09 13.01
CA VAL A 296 -29.59 -1.20 13.64
C VAL A 296 -29.51 -1.14 15.17
N TYR A 297 -28.51 -0.42 15.70
CA TYR A 297 -28.20 -0.41 17.14
C TYR A 297 -28.52 0.92 17.82
N ASP A 298 -29.22 1.84 17.15
CA ASP A 298 -29.57 3.18 17.67
C ASP A 298 -28.36 3.94 18.26
N ILE A 299 -27.21 3.86 17.55
CA ILE A 299 -25.97 4.53 17.92
C ILE A 299 -26.09 6.01 17.56
N PRO A 300 -25.57 6.94 18.37
CA PRO A 300 -25.59 8.37 18.04
C PRO A 300 -24.90 8.65 16.71
N VAL A 301 -25.53 9.44 15.82
CA VAL A 301 -25.03 9.75 14.47
C VAL A 301 -23.63 10.40 14.49
N GLY A 302 -23.29 11.15 15.54
CA GLY A 302 -21.96 11.73 15.73
C GLY A 302 -20.82 10.71 15.75
N ARG A 303 -21.11 9.43 16.06
CA ARG A 303 -20.12 8.35 16.01
C ARG A 303 -19.72 7.94 14.57
N LEU A 304 -20.38 8.49 13.55
CA LEU A 304 -20.00 8.28 12.15
C LEU A 304 -18.58 8.79 11.86
N ALA A 305 -18.05 9.72 12.66
CA ALA A 305 -16.66 10.21 12.58
C ALA A 305 -15.63 9.25 13.17
N ASP A 306 -16.03 8.17 13.88
CA ASP A 306 -15.10 7.24 14.52
C ASP A 306 -14.18 6.58 13.49
N PHE A 307 -12.89 6.44 13.83
CA PHE A 307 -11.89 5.87 12.94
C PHE A 307 -11.22 4.63 13.57
N PRO A 308 -10.99 3.56 12.81
CA PRO A 308 -11.34 3.34 11.39
C PRO A 308 -12.83 3.03 11.16
N ILE A 309 -13.56 2.57 12.15
CA ILE A 309 -14.97 2.17 12.16
C ILE A 309 -15.58 2.46 13.52
N ILE A 310 -16.91 2.35 13.64
CA ILE A 310 -17.58 2.27 14.95
C ILE A 310 -17.26 0.91 15.55
N ALA A 311 -16.47 0.88 16.65
CA ALA A 311 -15.99 -0.37 17.25
C ALA A 311 -17.06 -1.14 18.05
N ASP A 312 -18.10 -0.44 18.57
CA ASP A 312 -19.15 -1.07 19.35
C ASP A 312 -19.90 -2.14 18.55
N ASN A 313 -20.29 -3.23 19.22
CA ASN A 313 -21.04 -4.33 18.61
C ASN A 313 -20.38 -4.91 17.33
N ASN A 314 -19.05 -4.98 17.28
CA ASN A 314 -18.32 -5.38 16.08
C ASN A 314 -18.10 -6.90 15.92
N GLN A 315 -18.69 -7.75 16.79
CA GLN A 315 -18.41 -9.19 16.83
C GLN A 315 -18.53 -9.91 15.48
N TYR A 316 -19.51 -9.50 14.64
CA TYR A 316 -19.71 -10.05 13.28
C TYR A 316 -19.64 -8.99 12.19
N PHE A 317 -19.73 -7.70 12.52
CA PHE A 317 -19.75 -6.62 11.56
C PHE A 317 -18.42 -6.46 10.82
N TRP A 318 -17.31 -6.89 11.43
CA TRP A 318 -16.00 -6.86 10.75
C TRP A 318 -16.02 -7.64 9.41
N ILE A 319 -16.85 -8.71 9.32
CA ILE A 319 -17.02 -9.47 8.06
C ILE A 319 -17.73 -8.58 7.02
N ILE A 320 -18.79 -7.87 7.44
CA ILE A 320 -19.57 -6.98 6.57
C ILE A 320 -18.66 -5.82 6.10
N TYR A 321 -17.91 -5.19 7.02
CA TYR A 321 -16.92 -4.15 6.67
C TYR A 321 -15.92 -4.68 5.65
N THR A 322 -15.39 -5.89 5.85
CA THR A 322 -14.43 -6.50 4.91
C THR A 322 -15.06 -6.69 3.54
N ILE A 323 -16.26 -7.27 3.48
CA ILE A 323 -16.94 -7.53 2.20
C ILE A 323 -17.25 -6.22 1.48
N VAL A 324 -17.85 -5.25 2.17
CA VAL A 324 -18.23 -3.95 1.59
C VAL A 324 -16.99 -3.14 1.21
N GLY A 325 -15.95 -3.16 2.06
CA GLY A 325 -14.67 -2.49 1.81
C GLY A 325 -13.91 -3.04 0.61
N LEU A 326 -14.16 -4.28 0.21
CA LEU A 326 -13.63 -4.86 -1.03
C LEU A 326 -14.57 -4.63 -2.22
N ALA A 327 -15.85 -4.95 -2.07
CA ALA A 327 -16.80 -4.98 -3.17
C ALA A 327 -17.09 -3.58 -3.73
N LEU A 328 -17.34 -2.60 -2.88
CA LEU A 328 -17.74 -1.26 -3.30
C LEU A 328 -16.65 -0.54 -4.10
N PRO A 329 -15.36 -0.52 -3.67
CA PRO A 329 -14.29 0.05 -4.46
C PRO A 329 -14.08 -0.67 -5.81
N ILE A 330 -14.24 -2.00 -5.85
CA ILE A 330 -14.15 -2.77 -7.11
C ILE A 330 -15.30 -2.36 -8.05
N MET A 331 -16.53 -2.22 -7.53
CA MET A 331 -17.67 -1.77 -8.31
C MET A 331 -17.45 -0.35 -8.86
N ALA A 332 -17.03 0.58 -8.02
CA ALA A 332 -16.72 1.95 -8.42
C ALA A 332 -15.63 2.01 -9.50
N ALA A 333 -14.56 1.24 -9.35
CA ALA A 333 -13.50 1.17 -10.34
C ALA A 333 -13.99 0.58 -11.68
N ASN A 334 -14.84 -0.45 -11.65
CA ASN A 334 -15.44 -1.02 -12.86
C ASN A 334 -16.35 -0.02 -13.58
N VAL A 335 -17.17 0.73 -12.84
CA VAL A 335 -18.01 1.80 -13.42
C VAL A 335 -17.15 2.88 -14.06
N TYR A 336 -16.09 3.32 -13.37
CA TYR A 336 -15.16 4.31 -13.90
C TYR A 336 -14.49 3.84 -15.21
N GLU A 337 -13.98 2.60 -15.26
CA GLU A 337 -13.34 2.04 -16.46
C GLU A 337 -14.32 1.91 -17.63
N ARG A 338 -15.57 1.52 -17.37
CA ARG A 338 -16.63 1.48 -18.42
C ARG A 338 -16.96 2.88 -18.94
N ALA A 339 -17.13 3.85 -18.06
CA ALA A 339 -17.38 5.25 -18.44
C ALA A 339 -16.24 5.80 -19.30
N LYS A 340 -14.98 5.57 -18.87
CA LYS A 340 -13.80 5.99 -19.63
C LYS A 340 -13.70 5.35 -21.00
N CYS A 341 -14.06 4.07 -21.15
CA CYS A 341 -14.09 3.36 -22.42
C CYS A 341 -15.18 3.94 -23.35
N GLY A 342 -16.39 4.19 -22.82
CA GLY A 342 -17.49 4.80 -23.57
C GLY A 342 -17.16 6.21 -24.07
N ILE A 343 -16.49 7.03 -23.25
CA ILE A 343 -16.03 8.36 -23.65
C ILE A 343 -14.99 8.24 -24.78
N LYS A 344 -14.00 7.36 -24.66
CA LYS A 344 -12.98 7.16 -25.69
C LYS A 344 -13.59 6.72 -27.03
N GLN A 345 -14.61 5.86 -27.01
CA GLN A 345 -15.30 5.41 -28.23
C GLN A 345 -16.09 6.54 -28.89
N ARG A 346 -16.72 7.45 -28.11
CA ARG A 346 -17.46 8.62 -28.65
C ARG A 346 -16.54 9.67 -29.27
N PHE A 347 -15.29 9.80 -28.78
CA PHE A 347 -14.30 10.77 -29.27
C PHE A 347 -13.22 10.15 -30.15
N ALA A 348 -13.35 8.87 -30.53
CA ALA A 348 -12.47 8.28 -31.53
C ALA A 348 -12.77 8.96 -32.90
N PRO A 349 -11.74 9.50 -33.59
CA PRO A 349 -11.97 10.06 -34.91
C PRO A 349 -12.53 8.97 -35.83
N ILE A 350 -13.64 9.25 -36.51
CA ILE A 350 -14.17 8.40 -37.57
C ILE A 350 -13.07 8.33 -38.63
N SER A 351 -12.29 7.25 -38.63
CA SER A 351 -11.38 6.99 -39.74
C SER A 351 -12.25 6.80 -40.98
N LYS A 352 -12.30 7.83 -41.84
CA LYS A 352 -12.87 7.73 -43.15
C LYS A 352 -12.12 6.60 -43.87
N ASN A 353 -12.75 5.44 -44.01
CA ASN A 353 -12.42 4.51 -45.06
C ASN A 353 -12.78 5.21 -46.39
N VAL A 354 -11.81 5.94 -46.92
CA VAL A 354 -11.81 6.32 -48.33
C VAL A 354 -11.02 5.24 -49.04
N THR A 355 -11.73 4.20 -49.44
CA THR A 355 -11.31 3.34 -50.53
C THR A 355 -11.59 4.11 -51.81
N LEU A 356 -10.53 4.49 -52.48
CA LEU A 356 -10.51 4.75 -53.93
C LEU A 356 -9.71 3.65 -54.61
#